data_ca4287cccd318d173bdeef6fc3c82f3e
#
_entry.id   ca4287cccd318d173bdeef6fc3c82f3e
#
_cell.length_a   1.000
_cell.length_b   1.000
_cell.length_c   1.000
_cell.angle_alpha   90.00
_cell.angle_beta   90.00
_cell.angle_gamma   90.00
#
_symmetry.space_group_name_H-M   'P 1'
#
loop_
_entity.id
_entity.type
_entity.pdbx_description
1 polymer ?
#
loop_
_entity_poly.entity_id
_entity_poly.type
_entity_poly.pdbx_seq_one_letter_code
_entity_poly.pdbx_strand_id
1 'polypeptide(L)'
;MYTKSELVVMPIALFVMICVAIGLRIWLKNKSEKIQNIPFIVITALLWVGEIVKQILQLTSADGYNLWAIPLHFCSTYFIWFTLAEFTRGNFQKRMKSVAFVATFYLIVGMYIGPRDILGGACDHIFASFYTAHTFFFHHLVVQYALLTIAFKRFQPIKKDCFLC
;
A
#
# COMPACT_ATOMS: atom_id res chain seq x y z
N MET A 1 12.71 -14.92 11.57
CA MET A 1 12.06 -16.25 11.57
C MET A 1 10.56 -16.03 11.54
N TYR A 2 9.82 -16.69 10.67
CA TYR A 2 8.37 -16.54 10.57
C TYR A 2 7.65 -17.13 11.77
N THR A 3 6.59 -16.47 12.25
CA THR A 3 5.64 -17.06 13.19
C THR A 3 4.67 -18.01 12.47
N LYS A 4 3.96 -18.86 13.25
CA LYS A 4 2.92 -19.72 12.67
C LYS A 4 1.79 -18.89 12.01
N SER A 5 1.43 -17.77 12.62
CA SER A 5 0.42 -16.84 12.09
C SER A 5 0.89 -16.22 10.76
N GLU A 6 2.12 -15.75 10.68
CA GLU A 6 2.69 -15.17 9.46
C GLU A 6 2.71 -16.19 8.31
N LEU A 7 3.09 -17.44 8.57
CA LEU A 7 3.10 -18.51 7.56
C LEU A 7 1.71 -18.83 6.99
N VAL A 8 0.65 -18.55 7.73
CA VAL A 8 -0.73 -18.81 7.28
C VAL A 8 -1.37 -17.54 6.73
N VAL A 9 -1.28 -16.43 7.46
CA VAL A 9 -1.99 -15.18 7.14
C VAL A 9 -1.42 -14.54 5.87
N MET A 10 -0.09 -14.50 5.72
CA MET A 10 0.54 -13.81 4.59
C MET A 10 0.22 -14.45 3.23
N PRO A 11 0.32 -15.78 3.04
CA PRO A 11 -0.07 -16.41 1.78
C PRO A 11 -1.57 -16.25 1.48
N ILE A 12 -2.43 -16.35 2.49
CA ILE A 12 -3.88 -16.17 2.32
C ILE A 12 -4.18 -14.73 1.89
N ALA A 13 -3.59 -13.74 2.55
CA ALA A 13 -3.78 -12.35 2.21
C ALA A 13 -3.30 -12.06 0.77
N LEU A 14 -2.12 -12.58 0.39
CA LEU A 14 -1.61 -12.44 -0.97
C LEU A 14 -2.54 -13.07 -2.00
N PHE A 15 -3.02 -14.28 -1.75
CA PHE A 15 -3.95 -14.97 -2.63
C PHE A 15 -5.24 -14.17 -2.82
N VAL A 16 -5.83 -13.68 -1.73
CA VAL A 16 -7.04 -12.83 -1.78
C VAL A 16 -6.78 -11.56 -2.60
N MET A 17 -5.66 -10.88 -2.37
CA MET A 17 -5.30 -9.68 -3.12
C MET A 17 -5.12 -9.94 -4.61
N ILE A 18 -4.51 -11.06 -4.99
CA ILE A 18 -4.38 -11.47 -6.40
C ILE A 18 -5.76 -11.74 -7.00
N CYS A 19 -6.63 -12.46 -6.31
CA CYS A 19 -8.01 -12.72 -6.76
C CYS A 19 -8.78 -11.40 -6.96
N VAL A 20 -8.66 -10.45 -6.04
CA VAL A 20 -9.29 -9.12 -6.14
C VAL A 20 -8.74 -8.36 -7.35
N ALA A 21 -7.42 -8.35 -7.56
CA ALA A 21 -6.81 -7.66 -8.70
C ALA A 21 -7.27 -8.25 -10.04
N ILE A 22 -7.31 -9.57 -10.17
CA ILE A 22 -7.81 -10.27 -11.37
C ILE A 22 -9.30 -10.01 -11.57
N GLY A 23 -10.12 -10.16 -10.52
CA GLY A 23 -11.55 -9.92 -10.57
C GLY A 23 -11.89 -8.49 -11.02
N LEU A 24 -11.25 -7.49 -10.43
CA LEU A 24 -11.41 -6.09 -10.82
C LEU A 24 -10.95 -5.86 -12.27
N ARG A 25 -9.84 -6.49 -12.69
CA ARG A 25 -9.39 -6.39 -14.08
C ARG A 25 -10.40 -6.96 -15.06
N ILE A 26 -10.97 -8.14 -14.78
CA ILE A 26 -11.99 -8.77 -15.63
C ILE A 26 -13.23 -7.89 -15.70
N TRP A 27 -13.71 -7.40 -14.57
CA TRP A 27 -14.91 -6.60 -14.47
C TRP A 27 -14.78 -5.23 -15.15
N LEU A 28 -13.63 -4.58 -15.00
CA LEU A 28 -13.40 -3.21 -15.47
C LEU A 28 -12.72 -3.10 -16.84
N LYS A 29 -12.27 -4.22 -17.45
CA LYS A 29 -11.48 -4.19 -18.70
C LYS A 29 -12.14 -3.42 -19.85
N ASN A 30 -13.48 -3.44 -19.92
CA ASN A 30 -14.27 -2.80 -20.97
C ASN A 30 -14.87 -1.45 -20.54
N LYS A 31 -14.53 -0.94 -19.36
CA LYS A 31 -15.02 0.34 -18.85
C LYS A 31 -14.07 1.47 -19.23
N SER A 32 -14.58 2.70 -19.18
CA SER A 32 -13.77 3.90 -19.45
C SER A 32 -12.57 3.98 -18.49
N GLU A 33 -11.51 4.65 -18.91
CA GLU A 33 -10.30 4.86 -18.10
C GLU A 33 -10.62 5.49 -16.73
N LYS A 34 -11.58 6.41 -16.69
CA LYS A 34 -12.05 7.02 -15.43
C LYS A 34 -12.54 5.96 -14.43
N ILE A 35 -13.33 4.99 -14.91
CA ILE A 35 -13.87 3.91 -14.08
C ILE A 35 -12.75 2.93 -13.67
N GLN A 36 -11.82 2.64 -14.59
CA GLN A 36 -10.66 1.79 -14.28
C GLN A 36 -9.73 2.41 -13.23
N ASN A 37 -9.75 3.74 -13.06
CA ASN A 37 -8.95 4.45 -12.07
C ASN A 37 -9.59 4.43 -10.66
N ILE A 38 -10.88 4.15 -10.53
CA ILE A 38 -11.58 4.17 -9.24
C ILE A 38 -10.89 3.31 -8.17
N PRO A 39 -10.50 2.05 -8.41
CA PRO A 39 -9.84 1.23 -7.38
C PRO A 39 -8.57 1.87 -6.82
N PHE A 40 -7.78 2.56 -7.64
CA PHE A 40 -6.55 3.24 -7.21
C PHE A 40 -6.86 4.45 -6.33
N ILE A 41 -7.87 5.24 -6.71
CA ILE A 41 -8.34 6.37 -5.92
C ILE A 41 -8.88 5.90 -4.57
N VAL A 42 -9.66 4.81 -4.56
CA VAL A 42 -10.21 4.23 -3.33
C VAL A 42 -9.09 3.77 -2.39
N ILE A 43 -8.08 3.06 -2.90
CA ILE A 43 -6.93 2.65 -2.07
C ILE A 43 -6.23 3.88 -1.51
N THR A 44 -5.96 4.89 -2.33
CA THR A 44 -5.31 6.13 -1.90
C THR A 44 -6.12 6.83 -0.79
N ALA A 45 -7.45 6.91 -0.96
CA ALA A 45 -8.34 7.49 0.04
C ALA A 45 -8.34 6.69 1.35
N LEU A 46 -8.37 5.35 1.29
CA LEU A 46 -8.31 4.49 2.48
C LEU A 46 -7.00 4.66 3.25
N LEU A 47 -5.87 4.80 2.54
CA LEU A 47 -4.57 5.07 3.17
C LEU A 47 -4.57 6.42 3.89
N TRP A 48 -5.14 7.47 3.29
CA TRP A 48 -5.30 8.78 3.93
C TRP A 48 -6.19 8.70 5.17
N VAL A 49 -7.35 8.08 5.05
CA VAL A 49 -8.28 7.93 6.19
C VAL A 49 -7.60 7.17 7.33
N GLY A 50 -6.94 6.05 7.02
CA GLY A 50 -6.22 5.27 8.03
C GLY A 50 -5.13 6.10 8.73
N GLU A 51 -4.34 6.87 7.97
CA GLU A 51 -3.29 7.72 8.53
C GLU A 51 -3.86 8.85 9.38
N ILE A 52 -4.91 9.54 8.92
CA ILE A 52 -5.57 10.61 9.67
C ILE A 52 -6.12 10.07 10.99
N VAL A 53 -6.83 8.94 10.97
CA VAL A 53 -7.36 8.32 12.20
C VAL A 53 -6.23 7.95 13.15
N LYS A 54 -5.13 7.37 12.63
CA LYS A 54 -3.93 7.06 13.44
C LYS A 54 -3.39 8.31 14.13
N GLN A 55 -3.26 9.43 13.39
CA GLN A 55 -2.74 10.69 13.95
C GLN A 55 -3.69 11.27 15.02
N ILE A 56 -5.00 11.24 14.79
CA ILE A 56 -5.98 11.69 15.79
C ILE A 56 -5.85 10.86 17.07
N LEU A 57 -5.80 9.53 16.96
CA LEU A 57 -5.65 8.65 18.13
C LEU A 57 -4.33 8.87 18.87
N GLN A 58 -3.25 9.19 18.17
CA GLN A 58 -1.97 9.53 18.79
C GLN A 58 -2.03 10.88 19.53
N LEU A 59 -2.67 11.88 18.95
CA LEU A 59 -2.82 13.20 19.56
C LEU A 59 -3.72 13.18 20.81
N THR A 60 -4.66 12.23 20.86
CA THR A 60 -5.61 12.09 21.99
C THR A 60 -5.16 11.02 23.00
N SER A 61 -4.00 10.41 22.81
CA SER A 61 -3.47 9.38 23.71
C SER A 61 -3.09 9.98 25.08
N ALA A 62 -3.50 9.35 26.17
CA ALA A 62 -3.12 9.73 27.53
C ALA A 62 -1.61 9.60 27.79
N ASP A 63 -0.94 8.71 27.05
CA ASP A 63 0.51 8.46 27.17
C ASP A 63 1.36 9.50 26.40
N GLY A 64 0.71 10.50 25.79
CA GLY A 64 1.35 11.50 24.95
C GLY A 64 1.58 11.02 23.51
N TYR A 65 2.05 11.94 22.67
CA TYR A 65 2.30 11.65 21.25
C TYR A 65 3.60 10.87 21.07
N ASN A 66 3.48 9.70 20.44
CA ASN A 66 4.64 8.90 20.10
C ASN A 66 5.30 9.42 18.81
N LEU A 67 6.55 9.90 18.91
CA LEU A 67 7.29 10.44 17.76
C LEU A 67 7.47 9.41 16.62
N TRP A 68 7.45 8.12 16.92
CA TRP A 68 7.47 7.08 15.89
C TRP A 68 6.16 6.98 15.10
N ALA A 69 5.09 7.63 15.53
CA ALA A 69 3.84 7.70 14.79
C ALA A 69 3.84 8.78 13.69
N ILE A 70 4.85 9.66 13.66
CA ILE A 70 4.99 10.69 12.61
C ILE A 70 5.05 10.00 11.24
N PRO A 71 4.26 10.45 10.23
CA PRO A 71 4.17 9.80 8.93
C PRO A 71 5.36 10.12 8.01
N LEU A 72 6.57 10.11 8.56
CA LEU A 72 7.83 10.33 7.85
C LEU A 72 8.63 9.04 7.62
N HIS A 73 8.12 7.90 8.11
CA HIS A 73 8.70 6.61 7.76
C HIS A 73 8.46 6.29 6.30
N PHE A 74 9.40 5.62 5.67
CA PHE A 74 9.29 5.21 4.26
C PHE A 74 7.94 4.54 3.97
N CYS A 75 7.51 3.62 4.84
CA CYS A 75 6.22 2.94 4.67
C CYS A 75 5.02 3.90 4.75
N SER A 76 5.07 4.92 5.61
CA SER A 76 3.97 5.87 5.74
C SER A 76 3.88 6.86 4.58
N THR A 77 4.93 7.04 3.77
CA THR A 77 4.92 8.00 2.66
C THR A 77 4.13 7.52 1.43
N TYR A 78 3.69 6.25 1.39
CA TYR A 78 2.95 5.71 0.23
C TYR A 78 1.67 6.46 -0.11
N PHE A 79 0.93 6.97 0.88
CA PHE A 79 -0.26 7.76 0.58
C PHE A 79 0.07 9.05 -0.19
N ILE A 80 1.25 9.64 0.05
CA ILE A 80 1.74 10.80 -0.71
C ILE A 80 2.10 10.38 -2.14
N TRP A 81 2.88 9.31 -2.31
CA TRP A 81 3.28 8.80 -3.62
C TRP A 81 2.08 8.43 -4.49
N PHE A 82 1.08 7.76 -3.91
CA PHE A 82 -0.13 7.39 -4.63
C PHE A 82 -0.99 8.61 -4.96
N THR A 83 -1.07 9.60 -4.07
CA THR A 83 -1.73 10.87 -4.37
C THR A 83 -1.08 11.56 -5.57
N LEU A 84 0.24 11.67 -5.59
CA LEU A 84 0.96 12.24 -6.71
C LEU A 84 0.77 11.41 -8.00
N ALA A 85 0.76 10.08 -7.89
CA ALA A 85 0.54 9.20 -9.04
C ALA A 85 -0.87 9.30 -9.64
N GLU A 86 -1.91 9.57 -8.83
CA GLU A 86 -3.30 9.57 -9.30
C GLU A 86 -3.82 10.97 -9.64
N PHE A 87 -3.41 12.00 -8.92
CA PHE A 87 -4.00 13.34 -9.02
C PHE A 87 -3.15 14.36 -9.78
N THR A 88 -1.92 14.03 -10.17
CA THR A 88 -1.12 14.89 -11.07
C THR A 88 -1.38 14.54 -12.53
N ARG A 89 -0.75 15.26 -13.46
CA ARG A 89 -0.96 15.11 -14.90
C ARG A 89 0.35 15.11 -15.69
N GLY A 90 0.27 14.63 -16.92
CA GLY A 90 1.37 14.70 -17.88
C GLY A 90 2.57 13.78 -17.53
N ASN A 91 3.76 14.24 -17.86
CA ASN A 91 4.99 13.45 -17.65
C ASN A 91 5.31 13.24 -16.16
N PHE A 92 4.94 14.21 -15.30
CA PHE A 92 5.15 14.08 -13.86
C PHE A 92 4.32 12.93 -13.29
N GLN A 93 3.05 12.82 -13.68
CA GLN A 93 2.19 11.69 -13.28
C GLN A 93 2.80 10.33 -13.69
N LYS A 94 3.29 10.23 -14.93
CA LYS A 94 3.92 9.00 -15.42
C LYS A 94 5.13 8.59 -14.55
N ARG A 95 5.98 9.57 -14.20
CA ARG A 95 7.12 9.35 -13.31
C ARG A 95 6.67 8.91 -11.92
N MET A 96 5.67 9.60 -11.34
CA MET A 96 5.17 9.24 -10.01
C MET A 96 4.55 7.85 -9.98
N LYS A 97 3.85 7.40 -11.03
CA LYS A 97 3.38 6.02 -11.16
C LYS A 97 4.54 5.01 -11.16
N SER A 98 5.63 5.32 -11.86
CA SER A 98 6.82 4.47 -11.87
C SER A 98 7.50 4.43 -10.50
N VAL A 99 7.71 5.58 -9.86
CA VAL A 99 8.30 5.68 -8.52
C VAL A 99 7.43 4.92 -7.50
N ALA A 100 6.13 5.17 -7.49
CA ALA A 100 5.19 4.50 -6.60
C ALA A 100 5.24 2.96 -6.77
N PHE A 101 5.31 2.48 -8.00
CA PHE A 101 5.40 1.05 -8.30
C PHE A 101 6.72 0.45 -7.80
N VAL A 102 7.87 1.09 -8.10
CA VAL A 102 9.19 0.61 -7.67
C VAL A 102 9.28 0.62 -6.15
N ALA A 103 8.87 1.71 -5.50
CA ALA A 103 8.85 1.78 -4.04
C ALA A 103 8.01 0.66 -3.42
N THR A 104 6.84 0.37 -4.01
CA THR A 104 5.96 -0.72 -3.54
C THR A 104 6.61 -2.09 -3.74
N PHE A 105 7.38 -2.29 -4.80
CA PHE A 105 8.11 -3.54 -5.02
C PHE A 105 9.10 -3.81 -3.87
N TYR A 106 9.84 -2.80 -3.41
CA TYR A 106 10.71 -2.93 -2.23
C TYR A 106 9.93 -3.30 -0.97
N LEU A 107 8.75 -2.70 -0.78
CA LEU A 107 7.89 -3.07 0.36
C LEU A 107 7.42 -4.53 0.26
N ILE A 108 6.99 -5.00 -0.92
CA ILE A 108 6.58 -6.38 -1.13
C ILE A 108 7.73 -7.33 -0.75
N VAL A 109 8.92 -7.07 -1.29
CA VAL A 109 10.10 -7.89 -0.99
C VAL A 109 10.39 -7.90 0.51
N GLY A 110 10.43 -6.73 1.16
CA GLY A 110 10.65 -6.61 2.60
C GLY A 110 9.58 -7.33 3.42
N MET A 111 8.31 -7.14 3.07
CA MET A 111 7.17 -7.73 3.78
C MET A 111 7.13 -9.27 3.70
N TYR A 112 7.58 -9.85 2.57
CA TYR A 112 7.59 -11.30 2.38
C TYR A 112 8.95 -11.96 2.70
N ILE A 113 10.02 -11.21 2.92
CA ILE A 113 11.29 -11.75 3.43
C ILE A 113 11.38 -11.60 4.94
N GLY A 114 10.98 -10.45 5.49
CA GLY A 114 11.02 -10.13 6.91
C GLY A 114 9.71 -9.51 7.39
N PRO A 115 8.59 -10.26 7.47
CA PRO A 115 7.28 -9.69 7.82
C PRO A 115 7.29 -9.01 9.19
N ARG A 116 8.06 -9.51 10.14
CA ARG A 116 8.18 -8.92 11.48
C ARG A 116 8.79 -7.52 11.47
N ASP A 117 9.74 -7.27 10.59
CA ASP A 117 10.41 -5.97 10.49
C ASP A 117 9.49 -4.91 9.90
N ILE A 118 8.53 -5.32 9.05
CA ILE A 118 7.58 -4.43 8.40
C ILE A 118 6.25 -4.35 9.18
N LEU A 119 5.72 -5.50 9.62
CA LEU A 119 4.39 -5.59 10.24
C LEU A 119 4.44 -5.57 11.78
N GLY A 120 5.63 -5.60 12.39
CA GLY A 120 5.79 -5.51 13.85
C GLY A 120 5.01 -6.55 14.64
N GLY A 121 4.78 -7.76 14.07
CA GLY A 121 3.96 -8.81 14.69
C GLY A 121 2.45 -8.62 14.52
N ALA A 122 1.98 -7.70 13.69
CA ALA A 122 0.55 -7.46 13.46
C ALA A 122 -0.21 -8.70 12.97
N CYS A 123 0.47 -9.66 12.32
CA CYS A 123 -0.14 -10.92 11.89
C CYS A 123 -0.58 -11.81 13.05
N ASP A 124 0.05 -11.70 14.21
CA ASP A 124 -0.27 -12.53 15.39
C ASP A 124 -1.54 -12.01 16.10
N HIS A 125 -1.81 -10.70 16.01
CA HIS A 125 -2.88 -10.03 16.74
C HIS A 125 -3.52 -8.89 15.93
N ILE A 126 -4.02 -9.17 14.72
CA ILE A 126 -4.50 -8.15 13.76
C ILE A 126 -5.54 -7.20 14.40
N PHE A 127 -6.47 -7.72 15.18
CA PHE A 127 -7.56 -6.95 15.78
C PHE A 127 -7.35 -6.64 17.28
N ALA A 128 -6.14 -6.83 17.83
CA ALA A 128 -5.87 -6.51 19.23
C ALA A 128 -5.90 -5.01 19.51
N SER A 129 -5.56 -4.19 18.53
CA SER A 129 -5.62 -2.73 18.63
C SER A 129 -5.85 -2.10 17.26
N PHE A 130 -6.25 -0.82 17.25
CA PHE A 130 -6.30 -0.05 16.01
C PHE A 130 -4.93 -0.04 15.30
N TYR A 131 -3.85 0.10 16.04
CA TYR A 131 -2.49 0.21 15.48
C TYR A 131 -2.05 -1.07 14.77
N THR A 132 -2.33 -2.25 15.35
CA THR A 132 -2.02 -3.53 14.71
C THR A 132 -2.85 -3.74 13.44
N ALA A 133 -4.16 -3.44 13.51
CA ALA A 133 -5.03 -3.48 12.36
C ALA A 133 -4.58 -2.48 11.26
N HIS A 134 -4.31 -1.22 11.64
CA HIS A 134 -3.81 -0.21 10.71
C HIS A 134 -2.52 -0.67 10.03
N THR A 135 -1.53 -1.14 10.78
CA THR A 135 -0.26 -1.62 10.20
C THR A 135 -0.50 -2.74 9.21
N PHE A 136 -1.32 -3.72 9.57
CA PHE A 136 -1.63 -4.85 8.69
C PHE A 136 -2.33 -4.37 7.40
N PHE A 137 -3.45 -3.69 7.52
CA PHE A 137 -4.25 -3.28 6.36
C PHE A 137 -3.55 -2.23 5.49
N PHE A 138 -2.84 -1.28 6.10
CA PHE A 138 -2.08 -0.26 5.37
C PHE A 138 -1.08 -0.89 4.40
N HIS A 139 -0.25 -1.81 4.88
CA HIS A 139 0.76 -2.46 4.05
C HIS A 139 0.13 -3.36 2.96
N HIS A 140 -0.96 -4.07 3.29
CA HIS A 140 -1.66 -4.88 2.29
C HIS A 140 -2.38 -4.03 1.23
N LEU A 141 -2.91 -2.85 1.57
CA LEU A 141 -3.44 -1.91 0.58
C LEU A 141 -2.36 -1.37 -0.36
N VAL A 142 -1.15 -1.13 0.15
CA VAL A 142 0.00 -0.75 -0.69
C VAL A 142 0.36 -1.87 -1.66
N VAL A 143 0.41 -3.12 -1.20
CA VAL A 143 0.62 -4.30 -2.08
C VAL A 143 -0.51 -4.43 -3.10
N GLN A 144 -1.76 -4.25 -2.68
CA GLN A 144 -2.92 -4.29 -3.58
C GLN A 144 -2.83 -3.24 -4.70
N TYR A 145 -2.35 -2.04 -4.40
CA TYR A 145 -2.11 -1.00 -5.40
C TYR A 145 -1.10 -1.46 -6.47
N ALA A 146 0.00 -2.11 -6.07
CA ALA A 146 0.98 -2.64 -7.02
C ALA A 146 0.40 -3.77 -7.89
N LEU A 147 -0.35 -4.71 -7.29
CA LEU A 147 -1.00 -5.79 -8.02
C LEU A 147 -1.99 -5.26 -9.05
N LEU A 148 -2.77 -4.23 -8.70
CA LEU A 148 -3.65 -3.54 -9.64
C LEU A 148 -2.85 -2.83 -10.74
N THR A 149 -1.73 -2.19 -10.41
CA THR A 149 -0.86 -1.52 -11.39
C THR A 149 -0.35 -2.51 -12.44
N ILE A 150 0.02 -3.71 -12.03
CA ILE A 150 0.39 -4.81 -12.94
C ILE A 150 -0.82 -5.28 -13.75
N ALA A 151 -1.93 -5.59 -13.08
CA ALA A 151 -3.14 -6.12 -13.73
C ALA A 151 -3.70 -5.17 -14.79
N PHE A 152 -3.68 -3.86 -14.54
CA PHE A 152 -4.15 -2.83 -15.47
C PHE A 152 -3.07 -2.32 -16.43
N LYS A 153 -1.85 -2.86 -16.37
CA LYS A 153 -0.71 -2.47 -17.22
C LYS A 153 -0.42 -0.96 -17.17
N ARG A 154 -0.60 -0.35 -15.99
CA ARG A 154 -0.38 1.10 -15.80
C ARG A 154 1.09 1.47 -15.66
N PHE A 155 1.94 0.49 -15.41
CA PHE A 155 3.38 0.66 -15.33
C PHE A 155 3.99 0.50 -16.72
N GLN A 156 4.67 1.55 -17.18
CA GLN A 156 5.50 1.54 -18.38
C GLN A 156 6.89 2.00 -17.98
N PRO A 157 7.85 1.08 -17.76
CA PRO A 157 9.20 1.47 -17.37
C PRO A 157 9.82 2.30 -18.51
N ILE A 158 10.12 3.54 -18.24
CA ILE A 158 10.93 4.36 -19.12
C ILE A 158 12.37 4.00 -18.79
N LYS A 159 13.16 3.56 -19.80
CA LYS A 159 14.57 3.13 -19.62
C LYS A 159 15.43 4.15 -18.84
N LYS A 160 15.04 5.43 -18.84
CA LYS A 160 15.72 6.50 -18.09
C LYS A 160 15.36 6.55 -16.60
N ASP A 161 14.24 5.95 -16.19
CA ASP A 161 13.78 6.03 -14.79
C ASP A 161 14.47 4.99 -13.90
N CYS A 162 15.09 3.96 -14.49
CA CYS A 162 15.87 2.95 -13.76
C CYS A 162 17.20 3.49 -13.19
N PHE A 163 17.64 4.68 -13.60
CA PHE A 163 18.88 5.31 -13.14
C PHE A 163 18.65 6.44 -12.12
N LEU A 164 17.40 6.68 -11.71
CA LEU A 164 17.04 7.75 -10.76
C LEU A 164 16.58 7.21 -9.39
N CYS A 165 16.79 5.91 -9.14
CA CYS A 165 16.57 5.28 -7.83
C CYS A 165 17.89 5.01 -7.10
#